data_0694fa1f099ab91d7ae96c74aff98ea1
#
_entry.id   0694fa1f099ab91d7ae96c74aff98ea1
#
_cell.length_a   1.000
_cell.length_b   1.000
_cell.length_c   1.000
_cell.angle_alpha   90.00
_cell.angle_beta   90.00
_cell.angle_gamma   90.00
#
_symmetry.space_group_name_H-M   'P 1'
#
loop_
_entity.id
_entity.type
_entity.pdbx_description
1 polymer ?
#
loop_
_entity_poly.entity_id
_entity_poly.type
_entity_poly.pdbx_seq_one_letter_code
_entity_poly.pdbx_strand_id
1 'polypeptide(L)'
;MEPLNASLLRTLEGFESIFRDNYTPLFRYVNSIINDEDLAKDVLSDLFLNLWQQKDKLQINELKPYLFRSAKNGALKALSSRYQTSELPDDAFNIAENTYNPFEKFVAKQSIKIVEDLINSLPLHRKEMIELRLLGLKNAEIAQVLDITEKKVEYNMREAIEQLSHAIHNSNLDKATIAGGLMLINIIFTVI
;
A
#
# COMPACT_ATOMS: atom_id res chain seq x y z
N MET A 1 -12.41 27.69 -8.93
CA MET A 1 -12.25 26.46 -9.75
C MET A 1 -12.55 25.28 -8.83
N GLU A 2 -13.64 24.56 -9.05
CA GLU A 2 -13.89 23.33 -8.28
C GLU A 2 -12.78 22.33 -8.61
N PRO A 3 -12.22 21.63 -7.63
CA PRO A 3 -11.23 20.60 -7.90
C PRO A 3 -11.87 19.49 -8.77
N LEU A 4 -11.17 19.09 -9.82
CA LEU A 4 -11.63 18.14 -10.86
C LEU A 4 -12.26 16.87 -10.27
N ASN A 5 -11.81 16.46 -9.11
CA ASN A 5 -12.26 15.26 -8.39
C ASN A 5 -13.64 15.41 -7.73
N ALA A 6 -14.06 16.63 -7.37
CA ALA A 6 -15.36 16.85 -6.73
C ALA A 6 -16.52 16.74 -7.73
N SER A 7 -16.32 17.13 -8.99
CA SER A 7 -17.34 16.99 -10.03
C SER A 7 -17.53 15.52 -10.46
N LEU A 8 -16.46 14.73 -10.49
CA LEU A 8 -16.51 13.29 -10.81
C LEU A 8 -17.28 12.49 -9.76
N LEU A 9 -17.11 12.82 -8.48
CA LEU A 9 -17.82 12.13 -7.38
C LEU A 9 -19.34 12.30 -7.44
N ARG A 10 -19.84 13.37 -8.06
CA ARG A 10 -21.27 13.68 -8.09
C ARG A 10 -22.06 12.91 -9.15
N THR A 11 -21.40 12.33 -10.13
CA THR A 11 -22.01 11.51 -11.17
C THR A 11 -21.81 10.02 -10.89
N LEU A 12 -22.77 9.19 -11.31
CA LEU A 12 -22.64 7.73 -11.15
C LEU A 12 -21.43 7.20 -11.93
N GLU A 13 -21.26 7.63 -13.19
CA GLU A 13 -20.14 7.21 -14.04
C GLU A 13 -18.77 7.59 -13.44
N GLY A 14 -18.65 8.81 -12.91
CA GLY A 14 -17.42 9.26 -12.26
C GLY A 14 -17.13 8.49 -10.98
N PHE A 15 -18.16 8.20 -10.18
CA PHE A 15 -18.01 7.36 -8.98
C PHE A 15 -17.60 5.93 -9.33
N GLU A 16 -18.19 5.32 -10.37
CA GLU A 16 -17.81 3.99 -10.86
C GLU A 16 -16.35 3.94 -11.33
N SER A 17 -15.87 4.99 -12.01
CA SER A 17 -14.47 5.10 -12.40
C SER A 17 -13.56 5.16 -11.17
N ILE A 18 -13.89 6.02 -10.19
CA ILE A 18 -13.14 6.15 -8.94
C ILE A 18 -13.10 4.81 -8.18
N PHE A 19 -14.23 4.12 -8.10
CA PHE A 19 -14.31 2.80 -7.47
C PHE A 19 -13.39 1.80 -8.17
N ARG A 20 -13.52 1.66 -9.49
CA ARG A 20 -12.74 0.71 -10.30
C ARG A 20 -11.24 0.95 -10.20
N ASP A 21 -10.82 2.22 -10.28
CA ASP A 21 -9.40 2.58 -10.30
C ASP A 21 -8.73 2.44 -8.94
N ASN A 22 -9.50 2.57 -7.84
CA ASN A 22 -8.94 2.61 -6.48
C ASN A 22 -9.26 1.37 -5.65
N TYR A 23 -10.23 0.53 -6.01
CA TYR A 23 -10.64 -0.61 -5.17
C TYR A 23 -9.49 -1.59 -4.91
N THR A 24 -8.82 -2.06 -5.96
CA THR A 24 -7.74 -3.06 -5.82
C THR A 24 -6.55 -2.56 -4.99
N PRO A 25 -5.99 -1.35 -5.25
CA PRO A 25 -4.91 -0.84 -4.42
C PRO A 25 -5.35 -0.57 -2.97
N LEU A 26 -6.55 -0.07 -2.74
CA LEU A 26 -7.09 0.12 -1.39
C LEU A 26 -7.30 -1.21 -0.67
N PHE A 27 -7.83 -2.23 -1.36
CA PHE A 27 -8.00 -3.57 -0.80
C PHE A 27 -6.68 -4.17 -0.33
N ARG A 28 -5.63 -4.09 -1.18
CA ARG A 28 -4.29 -4.56 -0.80
C ARG A 28 -3.78 -3.84 0.45
N TYR A 29 -3.94 -2.52 0.50
CA TYR A 29 -3.49 -1.72 1.64
C TYR A 29 -4.27 -2.05 2.91
N VAL A 30 -5.59 -2.12 2.86
CA VAL A 30 -6.42 -2.47 4.03
C VAL A 30 -6.11 -3.89 4.49
N ASN A 31 -6.00 -4.84 3.56
CA ASN A 31 -5.69 -6.23 3.89
C ASN A 31 -4.27 -6.39 4.49
N SER A 32 -3.31 -5.55 4.09
CA SER A 32 -1.97 -5.54 4.72
C SER A 32 -1.99 -5.09 6.19
N ILE A 33 -3.00 -4.31 6.57
CA ILE A 33 -3.18 -3.84 7.95
C ILE A 33 -3.99 -4.85 8.79
N ILE A 34 -5.08 -5.39 8.20
CA ILE A 34 -6.08 -6.21 8.93
C ILE A 34 -5.72 -7.69 8.90
N ASN A 35 -5.10 -8.17 7.82
CA ASN A 35 -4.83 -9.58 7.52
C ASN A 35 -6.09 -10.47 7.57
N ASP A 36 -7.22 -9.96 7.08
CA ASP A 36 -8.51 -10.64 6.99
C ASP A 36 -9.25 -10.07 5.77
N GLU A 37 -9.41 -10.88 4.72
CA GLU A 37 -9.96 -10.43 3.45
C GLU A 37 -11.42 -9.99 3.55
N ASP A 38 -12.22 -10.67 4.35
CA ASP A 38 -13.66 -10.37 4.47
C ASP A 38 -13.85 -9.07 5.24
N LEU A 39 -13.12 -8.89 6.33
CA LEU A 39 -13.12 -7.63 7.08
C LEU A 39 -12.56 -6.48 6.24
N ALA A 40 -11.55 -6.73 5.39
CA ALA A 40 -11.03 -5.72 4.47
C ALA A 40 -12.06 -5.29 3.42
N LYS A 41 -12.86 -6.23 2.89
CA LYS A 41 -13.97 -5.93 1.97
C LYS A 41 -15.07 -5.11 2.66
N ASP A 42 -15.40 -5.42 3.89
CA ASP A 42 -16.38 -4.67 4.68
C ASP A 42 -15.92 -3.23 4.91
N VAL A 43 -14.66 -3.04 5.32
CA VAL A 43 -14.08 -1.69 5.50
C VAL A 43 -14.13 -0.88 4.20
N LEU A 44 -13.86 -1.50 3.05
CA LEU A 44 -13.93 -0.80 1.76
C LEU A 44 -15.36 -0.51 1.33
N SER A 45 -16.28 -1.43 1.59
CA SER A 45 -17.70 -1.22 1.31
C SER A 45 -18.23 -0.02 2.10
N ASP A 46 -17.91 0.08 3.37
CA ASP A 46 -18.26 1.21 4.22
C ASP A 46 -17.60 2.51 3.73
N LEU A 47 -16.33 2.46 3.33
CA LEU A 47 -15.62 3.62 2.79
C LEU A 47 -16.31 4.18 1.55
N PHE A 48 -16.58 3.33 0.55
CA PHE A 48 -17.20 3.78 -0.70
C PHE A 48 -18.67 4.18 -0.52
N LEU A 49 -19.42 3.50 0.37
CA LEU A 49 -20.77 3.90 0.73
C LEU A 49 -20.79 5.29 1.38
N ASN A 50 -19.92 5.53 2.35
CA ASN A 50 -19.78 6.84 2.99
C ASN A 50 -19.35 7.93 2.00
N LEU A 51 -18.41 7.63 1.09
CA LEU A 51 -17.98 8.53 0.04
C LEU A 51 -19.16 8.94 -0.85
N TRP A 52 -19.97 7.98 -1.29
CA TRP A 52 -21.17 8.23 -2.10
C TRP A 52 -22.23 9.04 -1.38
N GLN A 53 -22.54 8.68 -0.13
CA GLN A 53 -23.53 9.39 0.67
C GLN A 53 -23.16 10.85 0.98
N GLN A 54 -21.87 11.12 1.14
CA GLN A 54 -21.37 12.44 1.51
C GLN A 54 -20.83 13.25 0.33
N LYS A 55 -20.90 12.74 -0.90
CA LYS A 55 -20.30 13.33 -2.10
C LYS A 55 -20.60 14.82 -2.31
N ASP A 56 -21.78 15.30 -1.94
CA ASP A 56 -22.18 16.69 -2.10
C ASP A 56 -21.65 17.63 -1.01
N LYS A 57 -21.21 17.06 0.13
CA LYS A 57 -20.69 17.80 1.28
C LYS A 57 -19.17 17.79 1.37
N LEU A 58 -18.53 16.77 0.74
CA LEU A 58 -17.10 16.60 0.82
C LEU A 58 -16.36 17.63 -0.04
N GLN A 59 -15.40 18.29 0.58
CA GLN A 59 -14.42 19.15 -0.09
C GLN A 59 -13.07 18.42 -0.09
N ILE A 60 -12.81 17.62 -1.13
CA ILE A 60 -11.61 16.79 -1.25
C ILE A 60 -10.65 17.52 -2.21
N ASN A 61 -9.50 17.95 -1.72
CA ASN A 61 -8.47 18.57 -2.54
C ASN A 61 -7.75 17.51 -3.39
N GLU A 62 -7.36 16.39 -2.77
CA GLU A 62 -6.66 15.29 -3.40
C GLU A 62 -7.34 13.97 -3.04
N LEU A 63 -7.97 13.35 -4.05
CA LEU A 63 -8.82 12.18 -3.83
C LEU A 63 -8.03 10.95 -3.36
N LYS A 64 -6.88 10.69 -3.97
CA LYS A 64 -6.09 9.49 -3.69
C LYS A 64 -5.62 9.44 -2.23
N PRO A 65 -4.92 10.46 -1.69
CA PRO A 65 -4.54 10.47 -0.27
C PRO A 65 -5.75 10.42 0.68
N TYR A 66 -6.86 11.10 0.32
CA TYR A 66 -8.09 11.02 1.10
C TYR A 66 -8.62 9.59 1.22
N LEU A 67 -8.70 8.84 0.11
CA LEU A 67 -9.16 7.46 0.10
C LEU A 67 -8.25 6.55 0.93
N PHE A 68 -6.93 6.64 0.76
CA PHE A 68 -5.98 5.84 1.52
C PHE A 68 -5.99 6.17 3.01
N ARG A 69 -6.10 7.44 3.39
CA ARG A 69 -6.23 7.86 4.80
C ARG A 69 -7.54 7.35 5.41
N SER A 70 -8.65 7.44 4.68
CA SER A 70 -9.95 6.94 5.13
C SER A 70 -9.94 5.43 5.28
N ALA A 71 -9.31 4.69 4.33
CA ALA A 71 -9.12 3.25 4.38
C ALA A 71 -8.30 2.83 5.61
N LYS A 72 -7.17 3.50 5.88
CA LYS A 72 -6.36 3.27 7.07
C LYS A 72 -7.17 3.46 8.35
N ASN A 73 -7.89 4.56 8.47
CA ASN A 73 -8.71 4.84 9.64
C ASN A 73 -9.82 3.79 9.84
N GLY A 74 -10.45 3.35 8.74
CA GLY A 74 -11.42 2.26 8.76
C GLY A 74 -10.82 0.95 9.24
N ALA A 75 -9.64 0.58 8.71
CA ALA A 75 -8.89 -0.61 9.10
C ALA A 75 -8.53 -0.61 10.60
N LEU A 76 -7.98 0.50 11.10
CA LEU A 76 -7.63 0.63 12.51
C LEU A 76 -8.86 0.57 13.43
N LYS A 77 -9.98 1.17 13.00
CA LYS A 77 -11.25 1.10 13.73
C LYS A 77 -11.78 -0.35 13.77
N ALA A 78 -11.76 -1.06 12.65
CA ALA A 78 -12.20 -2.46 12.58
C ALA A 78 -11.36 -3.36 13.48
N LEU A 79 -10.03 -3.20 13.48
CA LEU A 79 -9.14 -3.90 14.40
C LEU A 79 -9.46 -3.58 15.86
N SER A 80 -9.61 -2.33 16.22
CA SER A 80 -9.92 -1.95 17.61
C SER A 80 -11.24 -2.53 18.12
N SER A 81 -12.24 -2.63 17.24
CA SER A 81 -13.53 -3.28 17.57
C SER A 81 -13.38 -4.78 17.78
N ARG A 82 -12.51 -5.43 16.98
CA ARG A 82 -12.23 -6.87 17.10
C ARG A 82 -11.47 -7.20 18.38
N TYR A 83 -10.50 -6.37 18.79
CA TYR A 83 -9.77 -6.57 20.05
C TYR A 83 -10.64 -6.43 21.31
N GLN A 84 -11.79 -5.76 21.20
CA GLN A 84 -12.76 -5.70 22.31
C GLN A 84 -13.62 -6.98 22.41
N THR A 85 -13.61 -7.84 21.38
CA THR A 85 -14.51 -9.00 21.27
C THR A 85 -13.82 -10.37 21.19
N SER A 86 -12.50 -10.49 21.01
CA SER A 86 -11.81 -11.80 20.99
C SER A 86 -10.29 -11.73 21.12
N GLU A 87 -9.70 -12.86 21.56
CA GLU A 87 -8.28 -13.12 21.69
C GLU A 87 -7.58 -13.19 20.32
N LEU A 88 -6.31 -12.77 20.29
CA LEU A 88 -5.44 -12.65 19.13
C LEU A 88 -5.26 -13.96 18.33
N PRO A 89 -5.21 -13.90 17.00
CA PRO A 89 -4.40 -14.80 16.20
C PRO A 89 -3.17 -14.09 15.65
N ASP A 90 -2.02 -14.70 15.86
CA ASP A 90 -0.77 -14.44 15.16
C ASP A 90 -0.83 -14.99 13.73
N ASP A 91 -0.11 -14.28 12.86
CA ASP A 91 0.43 -14.73 11.56
C ASP A 91 -0.39 -14.66 10.26
N ALA A 92 0.27 -14.05 9.32
CA ALA A 92 0.65 -14.40 7.95
C ALA A 92 0.23 -13.47 6.82
N PHE A 93 1.24 -12.90 6.20
CA PHE A 93 1.17 -12.21 4.91
C PHE A 93 1.24 -13.23 3.75
N ASN A 94 0.31 -13.18 2.82
CA ASN A 94 0.41 -13.86 1.52
C ASN A 94 -0.02 -12.91 0.39
N ILE A 95 0.90 -12.65 -0.56
CA ILE A 95 0.64 -11.87 -1.77
C ILE A 95 0.33 -12.82 -2.92
N ALA A 96 -0.77 -12.59 -3.64
CA ALA A 96 -1.25 -13.41 -4.74
C ALA A 96 -0.41 -13.28 -6.02
N GLU A 97 -0.23 -14.40 -6.71
CA GLU A 97 0.59 -14.60 -7.91
C GLU A 97 0.00 -13.96 -9.17
N ASN A 98 0.88 -13.41 -10.03
CA ASN A 98 0.56 -13.16 -11.43
C ASN A 98 1.67 -13.70 -12.37
N THR A 99 1.26 -14.20 -13.53
CA THR A 99 1.93 -15.21 -14.37
C THR A 99 2.81 -14.65 -15.47
N TYR A 100 4.07 -15.07 -15.62
CA TYR A 100 4.79 -15.19 -16.92
C TYR A 100 6.06 -16.07 -16.82
N ASN A 101 6.42 -16.78 -17.92
CA ASN A 101 7.58 -17.66 -18.25
C ASN A 101 8.33 -18.48 -17.15
N PRO A 102 8.57 -19.83 -17.26
CA PRO A 102 9.07 -20.69 -16.17
C PRO A 102 10.49 -20.41 -15.67
N PHE A 103 11.45 -20.04 -16.51
CA PHE A 103 12.85 -19.88 -16.09
C PHE A 103 13.14 -18.45 -15.59
N GLU A 104 12.72 -17.43 -16.33
CA GLU A 104 12.72 -16.04 -15.86
C GLU A 104 11.81 -15.88 -14.65
N LYS A 105 10.72 -16.67 -14.58
CA LYS A 105 9.85 -16.80 -13.41
C LYS A 105 10.58 -17.29 -12.17
N PHE A 106 11.44 -18.29 -12.30
CA PHE A 106 12.07 -18.88 -11.12
C PHE A 106 13.04 -17.87 -10.48
N VAL A 107 13.89 -17.22 -11.26
CA VAL A 107 14.84 -16.20 -10.76
C VAL A 107 14.08 -14.94 -10.31
N ALA A 108 13.09 -14.49 -11.08
CA ALA A 108 12.26 -13.37 -10.70
C ALA A 108 11.43 -13.66 -9.45
N LYS A 109 10.84 -14.84 -9.34
CA LYS A 109 10.05 -15.26 -8.16
C LYS A 109 10.93 -15.37 -6.92
N GLN A 110 12.14 -15.88 -7.03
CA GLN A 110 13.09 -15.95 -5.93
C GLN A 110 13.57 -14.56 -5.50
N SER A 111 13.89 -13.69 -6.45
CA SER A 111 14.29 -12.31 -6.17
C SER A 111 13.14 -11.48 -5.54
N ILE A 112 11.91 -11.67 -6.03
CA ILE A 112 10.70 -11.02 -5.47
C ILE A 112 10.50 -11.46 -4.03
N LYS A 113 10.53 -12.77 -3.78
CA LYS A 113 10.34 -13.30 -2.42
C LYS A 113 11.39 -12.77 -1.44
N ILE A 114 12.64 -12.70 -1.86
CA ILE A 114 13.72 -12.14 -1.03
C ILE A 114 13.47 -10.67 -0.70
N VAL A 115 13.07 -9.86 -1.70
CA VAL A 115 12.75 -8.45 -1.47
C VAL A 115 11.53 -8.31 -0.54
N GLU A 116 10.51 -9.15 -0.71
CA GLU A 116 9.35 -9.20 0.20
C GLU A 116 9.75 -9.54 1.63
N ASP A 117 10.57 -10.57 1.83
CA ASP A 117 11.06 -10.99 3.16
C ASP A 117 11.89 -9.86 3.80
N LEU A 118 12.70 -9.15 3.01
CA LEU A 118 13.47 -8.01 3.48
C LEU A 118 12.58 -6.81 3.84
N ILE A 119 11.57 -6.51 3.02
CA ILE A 119 10.58 -5.46 3.35
C ILE A 119 9.83 -5.82 4.63
N ASN A 120 9.47 -7.09 4.82
CA ASN A 120 8.82 -7.58 6.02
C ASN A 120 9.69 -7.47 7.28
N SER A 121 11.02 -7.50 7.14
CA SER A 121 11.97 -7.30 8.24
C SER A 121 12.15 -5.85 8.67
N LEU A 122 11.66 -4.89 7.88
CA LEU A 122 11.76 -3.47 8.22
C LEU A 122 10.85 -3.09 9.40
N PRO A 123 11.19 -2.04 10.15
CA PRO A 123 10.28 -1.45 11.11
C PRO A 123 8.92 -1.10 10.48
N LEU A 124 7.83 -1.35 11.20
CA LEU A 124 6.44 -1.24 10.69
C LEU A 124 6.17 0.07 9.94
N HIS A 125 6.65 1.21 10.48
CA HIS A 125 6.45 2.51 9.86
C HIS A 125 7.17 2.66 8.50
N ARG A 126 8.34 2.01 8.31
CA ARG A 126 9.06 2.01 7.02
C ARG A 126 8.41 1.06 6.04
N LYS A 127 8.00 -0.11 6.50
CA LYS A 127 7.23 -1.08 5.70
C LYS A 127 5.98 -0.43 5.13
N GLU A 128 5.16 0.22 5.96
CA GLU A 128 3.94 0.90 5.53
C GLU A 128 4.21 1.98 4.47
N MET A 129 5.29 2.76 4.62
CA MET A 129 5.69 3.76 3.61
C MET A 129 6.04 3.12 2.27
N ILE A 130 6.77 1.99 2.28
CA ILE A 130 7.13 1.23 1.07
C ILE A 130 5.87 0.65 0.42
N GLU A 131 4.95 0.08 1.18
CA GLU A 131 3.69 -0.43 0.66
C GLU A 131 2.88 0.65 -0.06
N LEU A 132 2.74 1.82 0.56
CA LEU A 132 2.08 2.97 -0.07
C LEU A 132 2.81 3.42 -1.36
N ARG A 133 4.14 3.37 -1.38
CA ARG A 133 4.94 3.64 -2.57
C ARG A 133 4.67 2.63 -3.68
N LEU A 134 4.64 1.34 -3.37
CA LEU A 134 4.32 0.26 -4.31
C LEU A 134 2.91 0.39 -4.89
N LEU A 135 1.99 0.98 -4.14
CA LEU A 135 0.64 1.33 -4.59
C LEU A 135 0.59 2.64 -5.39
N GLY A 136 1.76 3.22 -5.71
CA GLY A 136 1.93 4.36 -6.59
C GLY A 136 1.65 5.72 -5.92
N LEU A 137 1.82 5.84 -4.60
CA LEU A 137 1.73 7.15 -3.93
C LEU A 137 3.07 7.88 -3.96
N LYS A 138 3.02 9.20 -4.14
CA LYS A 138 4.18 10.10 -4.06
C LYS A 138 4.48 10.45 -2.60
N ASN A 139 5.68 11.01 -2.32
CA ASN A 139 6.08 11.40 -0.96
C ASN A 139 5.06 12.32 -0.28
N ALA A 140 4.56 13.33 -0.99
CA ALA A 140 3.55 14.24 -0.46
C ALA A 140 2.23 13.52 -0.12
N GLU A 141 1.80 12.58 -0.95
CA GLU A 141 0.59 11.78 -0.71
C GLU A 141 0.75 10.82 0.47
N ILE A 142 1.92 10.17 0.59
CA ILE A 142 2.27 9.31 1.73
C ILE A 142 2.30 10.12 3.03
N ALA A 143 2.87 11.32 2.99
CA ALA A 143 2.91 12.24 4.12
C ALA A 143 1.49 12.58 4.61
N GLN A 144 0.56 12.84 3.69
CA GLN A 144 -0.85 13.10 4.01
C GLN A 144 -1.56 11.86 4.59
N VAL A 145 -1.31 10.66 4.03
CA VAL A 145 -1.92 9.41 4.51
C VAL A 145 -1.46 9.07 5.93
N LEU A 146 -0.16 9.28 6.21
CA LEU A 146 0.46 8.91 7.49
C LEU A 146 0.44 10.03 8.54
N ASP A 147 -0.04 11.22 8.17
CA ASP A 147 -0.08 12.43 9.03
C ASP A 147 1.32 12.81 9.55
N ILE A 148 2.29 12.85 8.64
CA ILE A 148 3.69 13.21 8.90
C ILE A 148 4.19 14.21 7.86
N THR A 149 5.37 14.76 8.06
CA THR A 149 5.99 15.67 7.08
C THR A 149 6.60 14.91 5.90
N GLU A 150 6.59 15.50 4.71
CA GLU A 150 7.22 14.93 3.51
C GLU A 150 8.72 14.66 3.73
N LYS A 151 9.43 15.55 4.42
CA LYS A 151 10.84 15.33 4.80
C LYS A 151 11.05 14.07 5.64
N LYS A 152 10.07 13.73 6.50
CA LYS A 152 10.11 12.49 7.29
C LYS A 152 9.88 11.27 6.41
N VAL A 153 9.03 11.36 5.38
CA VAL A 153 8.86 10.30 4.38
C VAL A 153 10.15 10.11 3.60
N GLU A 154 10.75 11.18 3.06
CA GLU A 154 12.01 11.13 2.31
C GLU A 154 13.14 10.49 3.11
N TYR A 155 13.32 10.93 4.37
CA TYR A 155 14.31 10.35 5.25
C TYR A 155 14.12 8.85 5.46
N ASN A 156 12.91 8.43 5.83
CA ASN A 156 12.63 7.02 6.08
C ASN A 156 12.69 6.15 4.82
N MET A 157 12.32 6.68 3.66
CA MET A 157 12.48 6.00 2.37
C MET A 157 13.96 5.75 2.07
N ARG A 158 14.83 6.77 2.22
CA ARG A 158 16.26 6.61 2.03
C ARG A 158 16.86 5.56 2.96
N GLU A 159 16.54 5.64 4.25
CA GLU A 159 16.98 4.67 5.24
C GLU A 159 16.52 3.24 4.92
N ALA A 160 15.28 3.10 4.43
CA ALA A 160 14.77 1.81 4.02
C ALA A 160 15.54 1.24 2.80
N ILE A 161 15.82 2.08 1.79
CA ILE A 161 16.63 1.70 0.62
C ILE A 161 18.01 1.22 1.05
N GLU A 162 18.68 1.99 1.92
CA GLU A 162 20.02 1.67 2.41
C GLU A 162 20.02 0.32 3.16
N GLN A 163 19.03 0.10 4.03
CA GLN A 163 18.88 -1.17 4.75
C GLN A 163 18.62 -2.35 3.82
N LEU A 164 17.70 -2.21 2.86
CA LEU A 164 17.39 -3.26 1.90
C LEU A 164 18.59 -3.57 1.01
N SER A 165 19.26 -2.54 0.49
CA SER A 165 20.45 -2.69 -0.37
C SER A 165 21.59 -3.37 0.38
N HIS A 166 21.84 -2.98 1.63
CA HIS A 166 22.87 -3.58 2.47
C HIS A 166 22.55 -5.05 2.80
N ALA A 167 21.29 -5.36 3.10
CA ALA A 167 20.85 -6.73 3.38
C ALA A 167 21.03 -7.65 2.16
N ILE A 168 20.69 -7.16 0.96
CA ILE A 168 20.90 -7.91 -0.29
C ILE A 168 22.39 -8.13 -0.56
N HIS A 169 23.23 -7.12 -0.41
CA HIS A 169 24.68 -7.24 -0.65
C HIS A 169 25.37 -8.24 0.30
N ASN A 170 24.90 -8.29 1.54
CA ASN A 170 25.48 -9.18 2.57
C ASN A 170 24.82 -10.58 2.59
N SER A 171 23.86 -10.82 1.70
CA SER A 171 23.24 -12.13 1.58
C SER A 171 24.15 -13.12 0.84
N ASN A 172 24.13 -14.40 1.23
CA ASN A 172 24.84 -15.48 0.54
C ASN A 172 24.11 -15.91 -0.76
N LEU A 173 23.53 -14.96 -1.48
CA LEU A 173 22.79 -15.19 -2.72
C LEU A 173 23.73 -15.16 -3.92
N ASP A 174 23.32 -15.81 -5.00
CA ASP A 174 24.02 -15.73 -6.27
C ASP A 174 23.94 -14.31 -6.90
N LYS A 175 24.89 -13.98 -7.77
CA LYS A 175 25.01 -12.65 -8.37
C LYS A 175 23.78 -12.22 -9.17
N ALA A 176 23.07 -13.16 -9.80
CA ALA A 176 21.88 -12.85 -10.61
C ALA A 176 20.70 -12.46 -9.70
N THR A 177 20.52 -13.19 -8.60
CA THR A 177 19.50 -12.89 -7.59
C THR A 177 19.77 -11.55 -6.89
N ILE A 178 21.03 -11.26 -6.55
CA ILE A 178 21.42 -9.95 -5.99
C ILE A 178 21.10 -8.82 -6.98
N ALA A 179 21.50 -8.97 -8.24
CA ALA A 179 21.24 -7.96 -9.28
C ALA A 179 19.73 -7.75 -9.49
N GLY A 180 18.94 -8.83 -9.52
CA GLY A 180 17.48 -8.76 -9.63
C GLY A 180 16.84 -8.03 -8.44
N GLY A 181 17.27 -8.34 -7.24
CA GLY A 181 16.78 -7.68 -6.01
C GLY A 181 17.10 -6.17 -5.99
N LEU A 182 18.32 -5.79 -6.34
CA LEU A 182 18.72 -4.37 -6.43
C LEU A 182 17.96 -3.63 -7.53
N MET A 183 17.68 -4.29 -8.66
CA MET A 183 16.87 -3.71 -9.73
C MET A 183 15.43 -3.47 -9.27
N LEU A 184 14.82 -4.41 -8.57
CA LEU A 184 13.48 -4.25 -7.99
C LEU A 184 13.43 -3.09 -7.00
N ILE A 185 14.41 -2.98 -6.11
CA ILE A 185 14.51 -1.84 -5.18
C ILE A 185 14.59 -0.53 -5.95
N ASN A 186 15.45 -0.43 -6.97
CA ASN A 186 15.55 0.77 -7.79
C ASN A 186 14.23 1.12 -8.49
N ILE A 187 13.51 0.14 -9.06
CA ILE A 187 12.22 0.36 -9.70
C ILE A 187 11.22 0.94 -8.69
N ILE A 188 11.11 0.38 -7.48
CA ILE A 188 10.21 0.84 -6.41
C ILE A 188 10.44 2.33 -6.11
N PHE A 189 11.68 2.81 -6.21
CA PHE A 189 12.05 4.16 -5.80
C PHE A 189 12.25 5.14 -6.96
N THR A 190 12.36 4.64 -8.21
CA THR A 190 12.56 5.50 -9.41
C THR A 190 11.22 5.81 -10.11
N VAL A 191 10.14 5.05 -9.84
CA VAL A 191 8.80 5.31 -10.37
C VAL A 191 8.17 6.48 -9.62
N ILE A 192 8.59 7.68 -9.97
CA ILE A 192 8.01 8.96 -9.52
C ILE A 192 7.78 9.86 -10.73
#